data_04496770bd3e00a8f5aff668ec9f8c9e
#
_entry.id   04496770bd3e00a8f5aff668ec9f8c9e
#
_cell.length_a   1.000
_cell.length_b   1.000
_cell.length_c   1.000
_cell.angle_alpha   90.00
_cell.angle_beta   90.00
_cell.angle_gamma   90.00
#
_symmetry.space_group_name_H-M   'P 1'
#
loop_
_entity.id
_entity.type
_entity.pdbx_description
1 polymer ?
#
loop_
_entity_poly.entity_id
_entity_poly.type
_entity_poly.pdbx_seq_one_letter_code
_entity_poly.pdbx_strand_id
1 'polypeptide(L)'
;RVLDAEIVGEKNKKINMGKAKFNWNEIPLSKEMNTEWVEIDFVKTTFLNKPHWSGDTHGFCLNIGNPHIIYFVSDCSKINIKELGPKIENYKIFPERVNVTFASVSADRENIKVNVWERGAGQTKACGTAACATAKAAWCQGLANVNSNVHFKDGSLQIDCSTDNIFMTGPVSEVKK
;
A
#
# COMPACT_ATOMS: atom_id res chain seq x y z
N ARG A 1 0.77 -12.92 15.02
CA ARG A 1 0.63 -11.58 15.63
C ARG A 1 -0.78 -11.39 16.15
N VAL A 2 -0.89 -10.97 17.40
CA VAL A 2 -2.17 -10.62 18.00
C VAL A 2 -2.43 -9.14 17.74
N LEU A 3 -3.59 -8.82 17.16
CA LEU A 3 -4.02 -7.46 16.90
C LEU A 3 -5.16 -7.07 17.83
N ASP A 4 -5.05 -5.87 18.40
CA ASP A 4 -6.12 -5.32 19.22
C ASP A 4 -7.26 -4.86 18.32
N ALA A 5 -8.49 -5.28 18.62
CA ALA A 5 -9.66 -4.93 17.84
C ALA A 5 -10.76 -4.37 18.75
N GLU A 6 -11.46 -3.35 18.25
CA GLU A 6 -12.57 -2.69 18.90
C GLU A 6 -13.78 -2.66 17.97
N ILE A 7 -14.96 -3.00 18.48
CA ILE A 7 -16.20 -2.91 17.71
C ILE A 7 -16.69 -1.46 17.74
N VAL A 8 -16.81 -0.86 16.54
CA VAL A 8 -17.28 0.51 16.33
C VAL A 8 -18.59 0.46 15.57
N GLY A 9 -19.71 0.60 16.27
CA GLY A 9 -21.03 0.40 15.67
C GLY A 9 -21.36 -1.08 15.49
N GLU A 10 -22.49 -1.38 14.85
CA GLU A 10 -23.02 -2.75 14.74
C GLU A 10 -22.24 -3.63 13.76
N LYS A 11 -21.60 -3.04 12.73
CA LYS A 11 -21.01 -3.78 11.59
C LYS A 11 -19.55 -3.45 11.33
N ASN A 12 -18.98 -2.49 12.05
CA ASN A 12 -17.61 -2.05 11.84
C ASN A 12 -16.68 -2.48 12.98
N LYS A 13 -15.46 -2.80 12.62
CA LYS A 13 -14.39 -3.15 13.55
C LYS A 13 -13.22 -2.22 13.35
N LYS A 14 -12.69 -1.69 14.45
CA LYS A 14 -11.45 -0.90 14.46
C LYS A 14 -10.33 -1.80 14.99
N ILE A 15 -9.25 -1.92 14.20
CA ILE A 15 -8.11 -2.77 14.51
C ILE A 15 -6.85 -1.94 14.59
N ASN A 16 -6.08 -2.15 15.67
CA ASN A 16 -4.73 -1.62 15.78
C ASN A 16 -3.78 -2.51 14.95
N MET A 17 -3.29 -1.98 13.85
CA MET A 17 -2.40 -2.70 12.93
C MET A 17 -0.93 -2.59 13.34
N GLY A 18 -0.63 -1.86 14.41
CA GLY A 18 0.74 -1.66 14.87
C GLY A 18 1.45 -0.52 14.13
N LYS A 19 2.77 -0.53 14.23
CA LYS A 19 3.64 0.50 13.68
C LYS A 19 4.23 0.09 12.34
N ALA A 20 4.35 1.04 11.43
CA ALA A 20 5.10 0.84 10.19
C ALA A 20 6.60 0.88 10.47
N LYS A 21 7.37 0.08 9.74
CA LYS A 21 8.84 0.07 9.77
C LYS A 21 9.36 0.52 8.43
N PHE A 22 10.34 1.42 8.44
CA PHE A 22 10.85 2.07 7.24
C PHE A 22 12.32 1.78 6.94
N ASN A 23 13.04 1.16 7.88
CA ASN A 23 14.45 0.83 7.67
C ASN A 23 14.57 -0.29 6.63
N TRP A 24 15.57 -0.16 5.76
CA TRP A 24 15.77 -1.12 4.67
C TRP A 24 15.90 -2.58 5.15
N ASN A 25 16.56 -2.79 6.29
CA ASN A 25 16.75 -4.13 6.84
C ASN A 25 15.51 -4.71 7.54
N GLU A 26 14.53 -3.88 7.84
CA GLU A 26 13.28 -4.29 8.48
C GLU A 26 12.16 -4.56 7.48
N ILE A 27 12.25 -4.06 6.26
CA ILE A 27 11.24 -4.27 5.21
C ILE A 27 11.20 -5.76 4.79
N PRO A 28 12.23 -6.56 4.50
CA PRO A 28 13.64 -6.24 4.26
C PRO A 28 13.95 -5.98 2.78
N LEU A 29 14.93 -5.12 2.55
CA LEU A 29 15.56 -4.96 1.24
C LEU A 29 16.93 -5.64 1.26
N SER A 30 17.47 -5.96 0.09
CA SER A 30 18.74 -6.70 -0.03
C SER A 30 19.96 -5.88 0.35
N LYS A 31 19.86 -4.55 0.35
CA LYS A 31 20.94 -3.64 0.70
C LYS A 31 20.38 -2.30 1.18
N GLU A 32 21.25 -1.52 1.82
CA GLU A 32 20.90 -0.17 2.25
C GLU A 32 20.54 0.72 1.05
N MET A 33 19.39 1.39 1.13
CA MET A 33 18.93 2.36 0.14
C MET A 33 17.87 3.27 0.76
N ASN A 34 17.53 4.36 0.07
CA ASN A 34 16.41 5.21 0.46
C ASN A 34 15.10 4.48 0.23
N THR A 35 14.44 4.06 1.29
CA THR A 35 13.22 3.25 1.21
C THR A 35 12.00 4.05 0.77
N GLU A 36 12.04 5.37 0.89
CA GLU A 36 10.96 6.25 0.43
C GLU A 36 11.05 6.55 -1.07
N TRP A 37 12.17 6.20 -1.70
CA TRP A 37 12.43 6.49 -3.11
C TRP A 37 13.17 5.32 -3.75
N VAL A 38 12.45 4.24 -4.02
CA VAL A 38 13.02 3.03 -4.62
C VAL A 38 12.73 3.01 -6.12
N GLU A 39 13.78 3.04 -6.93
CA GLU A 39 13.66 2.98 -8.39
C GLU A 39 13.90 1.56 -8.88
N ILE A 40 13.01 1.08 -9.73
CA ILE A 40 13.14 -0.19 -10.42
C ILE A 40 13.14 0.10 -11.91
N ASP A 41 14.25 -0.18 -12.58
CA ASP A 41 14.48 0.25 -13.96
C ASP A 41 13.40 -0.17 -14.94
N PHE A 42 12.92 -1.42 -14.88
CA PHE A 42 11.89 -1.87 -15.81
C PHE A 42 10.53 -1.21 -15.56
N VAL A 43 10.24 -0.78 -14.34
CA VAL A 43 9.03 0.00 -14.04
C VAL A 43 9.13 1.36 -14.70
N LYS A 44 10.27 2.01 -14.52
CA LYS A 44 10.56 3.31 -15.11
C LYS A 44 10.45 3.28 -16.64
N THR A 45 11.07 2.31 -17.28
CA THR A 45 11.04 2.19 -18.75
C THR A 45 9.67 1.83 -19.29
N THR A 46 8.91 1.01 -18.56
CA THR A 46 7.56 0.61 -18.96
C THR A 46 6.59 1.78 -18.99
N PHE A 47 6.74 2.74 -18.08
CA PHE A 47 5.80 3.85 -17.92
C PHE A 47 6.28 5.18 -18.47
N LEU A 48 7.51 5.22 -18.96
CA LEU A 48 8.02 6.42 -19.61
C LEU A 48 7.07 6.83 -20.74
N ASN A 49 6.56 8.05 -20.68
CA ASN A 49 5.62 8.61 -21.66
C ASN A 49 4.20 8.00 -21.66
N LYS A 50 3.77 7.32 -20.62
CA LYS A 50 2.38 6.89 -20.49
C LYS A 50 1.54 8.02 -19.87
N PRO A 51 0.40 8.37 -20.48
CA PRO A 51 -0.38 9.54 -20.04
C PRO A 51 -1.04 9.38 -18.66
N HIS A 52 -1.20 8.16 -18.19
CA HIS A 52 -1.78 7.88 -16.86
C HIS A 52 -0.74 7.73 -15.75
N TRP A 53 0.53 7.93 -16.10
CA TRP A 53 1.63 7.88 -15.11
C TRP A 53 2.05 9.32 -14.82
N SER A 54 1.92 9.75 -13.59
CA SER A 54 2.14 11.13 -13.18
C SER A 54 3.58 11.43 -12.77
N GLY A 55 4.51 11.02 -13.58
CA GLY A 55 5.89 11.52 -13.47
C GLY A 55 6.87 10.67 -12.69
N ASP A 56 6.68 10.49 -11.40
CA ASP A 56 7.66 9.77 -10.58
C ASP A 56 7.44 8.26 -10.62
N THR A 57 8.45 7.54 -11.05
CA THR A 57 8.40 6.07 -11.17
C THR A 57 9.06 5.38 -9.98
N HIS A 58 9.19 6.10 -8.87
CA HIS A 58 9.73 5.55 -7.63
C HIS A 58 8.65 4.90 -6.79
N GLY A 59 9.03 3.85 -6.06
CA GLY A 59 8.19 3.19 -5.09
C GLY A 59 8.54 3.59 -3.66
N PHE A 60 7.55 3.63 -2.79
CA PHE A 60 7.70 3.82 -1.37
C PHE A 60 7.62 2.45 -0.68
N CYS A 61 8.68 2.05 0.02
CA CYS A 61 8.74 0.75 0.70
C CYS A 61 8.56 0.90 2.20
N LEU A 62 7.78 -0.01 2.79
CA LEU A 62 7.58 -0.09 4.24
C LEU A 62 7.13 -1.49 4.63
N ASN A 63 7.18 -1.79 5.92
CA ASN A 63 6.71 -3.05 6.49
C ASN A 63 5.62 -2.77 7.54
N ILE A 64 4.47 -3.43 7.39
CA ILE A 64 3.32 -3.38 8.32
C ILE A 64 3.11 -4.77 8.98
N GLY A 65 4.19 -5.51 9.18
CA GLY A 65 4.15 -6.94 9.51
C GLY A 65 4.42 -7.82 8.30
N ASN A 66 4.37 -7.23 7.12
CA ASN A 66 4.78 -7.80 5.84
C ASN A 66 5.32 -6.68 4.94
N PRO A 67 6.20 -6.99 3.97
CA PRO A 67 6.81 -5.96 3.12
C PRO A 67 5.87 -5.46 2.03
N HIS A 68 5.88 -4.15 1.80
CA HIS A 68 5.07 -3.47 0.78
C HIS A 68 5.91 -2.49 -0.03
N ILE A 69 5.61 -2.38 -1.32
CA ILE A 69 6.03 -1.27 -2.17
C ILE A 69 4.80 -0.60 -2.77
N ILE A 70 4.74 0.73 -2.66
CA ILE A 70 3.59 1.53 -3.08
C ILE A 70 4.04 2.49 -4.18
N TYR A 71 3.35 2.48 -5.31
CA TYR A 71 3.51 3.43 -6.41
C TYR A 71 2.29 4.34 -6.47
N PHE A 72 2.49 5.66 -6.44
CA PHE A 72 1.42 6.62 -6.61
C PHE A 72 1.34 7.06 -8.07
N VAL A 73 0.17 6.88 -8.67
CA VAL A 73 -0.08 7.12 -10.09
C VAL A 73 -1.37 7.91 -10.27
N SER A 74 -1.57 8.50 -11.44
CA SER A 74 -2.79 9.29 -11.71
C SER A 74 -4.04 8.43 -11.78
N ASP A 75 -3.94 7.22 -12.34
CA ASP A 75 -5.07 6.28 -12.43
C ASP A 75 -4.57 4.84 -12.29
N CYS A 76 -4.70 4.30 -11.08
CA CYS A 76 -4.23 2.95 -10.77
C CYS A 76 -5.03 1.84 -11.48
N SER A 77 -6.25 2.13 -11.94
CA SER A 77 -7.08 1.16 -12.66
C SER A 77 -6.53 0.83 -14.05
N LYS A 78 -5.68 1.71 -14.60
CA LYS A 78 -5.09 1.53 -15.92
C LYS A 78 -3.75 0.77 -15.89
N ILE A 79 -3.27 0.42 -14.71
CA ILE A 79 -2.04 -0.34 -14.56
C ILE A 79 -2.32 -1.82 -14.78
N ASN A 80 -1.54 -2.45 -15.66
CA ASN A 80 -1.61 -3.90 -15.86
C ASN A 80 -0.82 -4.60 -14.75
N ILE A 81 -1.46 -4.76 -13.60
CA ILE A 81 -0.82 -5.32 -12.42
C ILE A 81 -0.52 -6.81 -12.57
N LYS A 82 -1.25 -7.52 -13.42
CA LYS A 82 -0.99 -8.94 -13.70
C LYS A 82 0.34 -9.14 -14.40
N GLU A 83 0.80 -8.14 -15.14
CA GLU A 83 2.11 -8.16 -15.78
C GLU A 83 3.20 -7.64 -14.83
N LEU A 84 2.99 -6.49 -14.20
CA LEU A 84 3.99 -5.84 -13.35
C LEU A 84 4.10 -6.46 -11.96
N GLY A 85 2.98 -6.90 -11.39
CA GLY A 85 2.94 -7.43 -10.04
C GLY A 85 3.95 -8.54 -9.79
N PRO A 86 3.93 -9.64 -10.55
CA PRO A 86 4.87 -10.73 -10.34
C PRO A 86 6.34 -10.33 -10.60
N LYS A 87 6.60 -9.44 -11.56
CA LYS A 87 7.95 -8.95 -11.84
C LYS A 87 8.53 -8.14 -10.69
N ILE A 88 7.70 -7.29 -10.08
CA ILE A 88 8.11 -6.49 -8.92
C ILE A 88 8.21 -7.38 -7.67
N GLU A 89 7.22 -8.24 -7.46
CA GLU A 89 7.20 -9.17 -6.32
C GLU A 89 8.50 -9.98 -6.23
N ASN A 90 9.01 -10.44 -7.36
CA ASN A 90 10.18 -11.31 -7.44
C ASN A 90 11.48 -10.57 -7.78
N TYR A 91 11.46 -9.23 -7.72
CA TYR A 91 12.65 -8.46 -8.04
C TYR A 91 13.76 -8.68 -7.00
N LYS A 92 15.00 -8.68 -7.47
CA LYS A 92 16.20 -9.04 -6.70
C LYS A 92 16.41 -8.27 -5.38
N ILE A 93 15.86 -7.04 -5.27
CA ILE A 93 16.01 -6.23 -4.06
C ILE A 93 15.11 -6.69 -2.91
N PHE A 94 14.13 -7.57 -3.18
CA PHE A 94 13.18 -8.08 -2.20
C PHE A 94 13.50 -9.55 -1.86
N PRO A 95 14.36 -9.82 -0.87
CA PRO A 95 14.76 -11.21 -0.56
C PRO A 95 13.60 -12.09 -0.07
N GLU A 96 12.57 -11.49 0.52
CA GLU A 96 11.37 -12.19 0.98
C GLU A 96 10.16 -11.88 0.10
N ARG A 97 10.39 -11.38 -1.11
CA ARG A 97 9.35 -10.89 -2.02
C ARG A 97 8.61 -9.69 -1.40
N VAL A 98 7.58 -9.19 -2.06
CA VAL A 98 6.91 -7.94 -1.65
C VAL A 98 5.47 -7.92 -2.14
N ASN A 99 4.59 -7.27 -1.37
CA ASN A 99 3.25 -6.89 -1.83
C ASN A 99 3.36 -5.60 -2.63
N VAL A 100 2.69 -5.53 -3.78
CA VAL A 100 2.79 -4.42 -4.72
C VAL A 100 1.46 -3.70 -4.80
N THR A 101 1.47 -2.38 -4.61
CA THR A 101 0.26 -1.56 -4.73
C THR A 101 0.51 -0.38 -5.64
N PHE A 102 -0.42 -0.17 -6.58
CA PHE A 102 -0.54 1.08 -7.33
C PHE A 102 -1.74 1.84 -6.79
N ALA A 103 -1.55 3.10 -6.45
CA ALA A 103 -2.55 3.90 -5.74
C ALA A 103 -2.76 5.26 -6.42
N SER A 104 -4.00 5.74 -6.37
CA SER A 104 -4.39 7.05 -6.88
C SER A 104 -5.09 7.81 -5.77
N VAL A 105 -4.55 8.97 -5.40
CA VAL A 105 -5.09 9.80 -4.32
C VAL A 105 -6.00 10.86 -4.92
N SER A 106 -7.20 11.04 -4.36
CA SER A 106 -8.15 12.06 -4.80
C SER A 106 -7.68 13.48 -4.49
N ALA A 107 -8.24 14.46 -5.19
CA ALA A 107 -7.91 15.87 -5.00
C ALA A 107 -8.24 16.36 -3.58
N ASP A 108 -9.27 15.78 -2.93
CA ASP A 108 -9.63 16.11 -1.54
C ASP A 108 -8.66 15.51 -0.51
N ARG A 109 -7.76 14.62 -0.93
CA ARG A 109 -6.77 13.94 -0.09
C ARG A 109 -7.38 13.00 0.96
N GLU A 110 -8.64 12.68 0.83
CA GLU A 110 -9.40 11.82 1.77
C GLU A 110 -9.66 10.42 1.23
N ASN A 111 -9.54 10.25 -0.09
CA ASN A 111 -9.87 9.00 -0.75
C ASN A 111 -8.69 8.49 -1.57
N ILE A 112 -8.37 7.21 -1.42
CA ILE A 112 -7.29 6.55 -2.14
C ILE A 112 -7.87 5.31 -2.81
N LYS A 113 -7.72 5.21 -4.13
CA LYS A 113 -8.03 3.98 -4.87
C LYS A 113 -6.77 3.14 -4.98
N VAL A 114 -6.91 1.83 -4.85
CA VAL A 114 -5.77 0.91 -4.92
C VAL A 114 -6.00 -0.23 -5.91
N ASN A 115 -4.90 -0.70 -6.46
CA ASN A 115 -4.81 -1.88 -7.29
C ASN A 115 -3.65 -2.70 -6.71
N VAL A 116 -3.94 -3.88 -6.16
CA VAL A 116 -3.02 -4.62 -5.30
C VAL A 116 -2.66 -5.97 -5.88
N TRP A 117 -1.36 -6.27 -5.88
CA TRP A 117 -0.81 -7.60 -6.13
C TRP A 117 -0.21 -8.12 -4.82
N GLU A 118 -0.90 -9.08 -4.21
CA GLU A 118 -0.51 -9.61 -2.91
C GLU A 118 0.57 -10.68 -3.06
N ARG A 119 1.60 -10.59 -2.24
CA ARG A 119 2.70 -11.55 -2.20
C ARG A 119 2.19 -12.98 -2.03
N GLY A 120 2.50 -13.84 -3.00
CA GLY A 120 2.11 -15.24 -2.98
C GLY A 120 0.65 -15.54 -3.35
N ALA A 121 -0.20 -14.53 -3.50
CA ALA A 121 -1.63 -14.71 -3.78
C ALA A 121 -2.11 -14.08 -5.09
N GLY A 122 -1.38 -13.10 -5.62
CA GLY A 122 -1.72 -12.41 -6.84
C GLY A 122 -2.66 -11.23 -6.63
N GLN A 123 -3.39 -10.84 -7.67
CA GLN A 123 -4.31 -9.71 -7.59
C GLN A 123 -5.45 -9.99 -6.62
N THR A 124 -5.66 -9.09 -5.65
CA THR A 124 -6.66 -9.26 -4.60
C THR A 124 -7.71 -8.16 -4.65
N LYS A 125 -8.91 -8.49 -4.17
CA LYS A 125 -10.04 -7.56 -4.11
C LYS A 125 -10.04 -6.73 -2.82
N ALA A 126 -9.38 -7.21 -1.79
CA ALA A 126 -9.23 -6.53 -0.51
C ALA A 126 -8.00 -7.05 0.21
N CYS A 127 -7.23 -6.13 0.79
CA CYS A 127 -6.04 -6.46 1.57
C CYS A 127 -5.84 -5.38 2.64
N GLY A 128 -6.10 -5.74 3.90
CA GLY A 128 -6.03 -4.80 5.02
C GLY A 128 -4.66 -4.19 5.21
N THR A 129 -3.59 -5.00 5.10
CA THR A 129 -2.22 -4.50 5.24
C THR A 129 -1.83 -3.58 4.09
N ALA A 130 -2.29 -3.85 2.87
CA ALA A 130 -2.05 -2.97 1.72
C ALA A 130 -2.75 -1.62 1.91
N ALA A 131 -3.96 -1.60 2.45
CA ALA A 131 -4.67 -0.37 2.76
C ALA A 131 -3.88 0.48 3.78
N CYS A 132 -3.41 -0.14 4.85
CA CYS A 132 -2.62 0.53 5.89
C CYS A 132 -1.29 1.05 5.35
N ALA A 133 -0.57 0.22 4.60
CA ALA A 133 0.71 0.60 3.99
C ALA A 133 0.54 1.78 3.04
N THR A 134 -0.49 1.74 2.19
CA THR A 134 -0.77 2.79 1.21
C THR A 134 -1.13 4.11 1.87
N ALA A 135 -2.03 4.09 2.84
CA ALA A 135 -2.44 5.30 3.56
C ALA A 135 -1.26 5.92 4.33
N LYS A 136 -0.43 5.09 4.98
CA LYS A 136 0.76 5.57 5.70
C LYS A 136 1.77 6.19 4.75
N ALA A 137 2.05 5.55 3.63
CA ALA A 137 2.96 6.08 2.61
C ALA A 137 2.44 7.41 2.04
N ALA A 138 1.15 7.48 1.73
CA ALA A 138 0.52 8.70 1.21
C ALA A 138 0.59 9.84 2.22
N TRP A 139 0.33 9.56 3.49
CA TRP A 139 0.47 10.54 4.57
C TRP A 139 1.92 11.02 4.69
N CYS A 140 2.89 10.11 4.72
CA CYS A 140 4.31 10.43 4.82
C CYS A 140 4.80 11.31 3.67
N GLN A 141 4.27 11.12 2.46
CA GLN A 141 4.64 11.91 1.28
C GLN A 141 3.80 13.19 1.12
N GLY A 142 2.90 13.46 2.04
CA GLY A 142 2.05 14.64 1.97
C GLY A 142 0.97 14.59 0.89
N LEU A 143 0.65 13.41 0.38
CA LEU A 143 -0.36 13.21 -0.67
C LEU A 143 -1.76 13.06 -0.12
N ALA A 144 -1.92 12.50 1.06
CA ALA A 144 -3.20 12.25 1.70
C ALA A 144 -3.24 12.83 3.11
N ASN A 145 -4.45 13.04 3.62
CA ASN A 145 -4.68 13.45 5.00
C ASN A 145 -4.31 12.33 5.98
N VAL A 146 -4.18 12.64 7.25
CA VAL A 146 -3.86 11.68 8.30
C VAL A 146 -4.92 10.59 8.43
N ASN A 147 -6.17 10.92 8.14
CA ASN A 147 -7.28 9.98 8.00
C ASN A 147 -7.68 9.90 6.54
N SER A 148 -7.81 8.70 6.01
CA SER A 148 -8.18 8.50 4.61
C SER A 148 -9.00 7.21 4.45
N ASN A 149 -9.80 7.18 3.39
CA ASN A 149 -10.55 6.00 2.99
C ASN A 149 -9.83 5.32 1.82
N VAL A 150 -9.48 4.07 1.99
CA VAL A 150 -8.83 3.27 0.94
C VAL A 150 -9.89 2.41 0.27
N HIS A 151 -10.06 2.60 -1.04
CA HIS A 151 -11.10 1.95 -1.83
C HIS A 151 -10.53 0.81 -2.66
N PHE A 152 -11.08 -0.37 -2.43
CA PHE A 152 -10.89 -1.55 -3.26
C PHE A 152 -12.06 -1.67 -4.23
N LYS A 153 -12.00 -2.65 -5.13
CA LYS A 153 -13.08 -2.90 -6.08
C LYS A 153 -14.42 -3.18 -5.39
N ASP A 154 -14.42 -3.94 -4.30
CA ASP A 154 -15.63 -4.42 -3.64
C ASP A 154 -15.88 -3.79 -2.26
N GLY A 155 -15.13 -2.77 -1.86
CA GLY A 155 -15.35 -2.14 -0.56
C GLY A 155 -14.28 -1.12 -0.21
N SER A 156 -14.36 -0.57 1.00
CA SER A 156 -13.41 0.42 1.48
C SER A 156 -13.07 0.20 2.95
N LEU A 157 -11.89 0.71 3.33
CA LEU A 157 -11.41 0.69 4.71
C LEU A 157 -10.97 2.09 5.09
N GLN A 158 -11.31 2.53 6.31
CA GLN A 158 -10.85 3.80 6.85
C GLN A 158 -9.54 3.57 7.59
N ILE A 159 -8.54 4.38 7.29
CA ILE A 159 -7.21 4.27 7.90
C ILE A 159 -6.90 5.55 8.65
N ASP A 160 -6.46 5.41 9.90
CA ASP A 160 -6.06 6.50 10.77
C ASP A 160 -4.58 6.38 11.10
N CYS A 161 -3.79 7.36 10.65
CA CYS A 161 -2.36 7.47 10.88
C CYS A 161 -1.99 8.56 11.90
N SER A 162 -2.94 8.99 12.73
CA SER A 162 -2.74 10.11 13.67
C SER A 162 -1.79 9.80 14.83
N THR A 163 -1.54 8.53 15.10
CA THR A 163 -0.55 8.09 16.09
C THR A 163 0.50 7.22 15.41
N ASP A 164 1.53 6.78 16.15
CA ASP A 164 2.52 5.83 15.63
C ASP A 164 1.88 4.51 15.21
N ASN A 165 0.83 4.10 15.93
CA ASN A 165 0.05 2.93 15.53
C ASN A 165 -0.93 3.30 14.42
N ILE A 166 -1.11 2.40 13.47
CA ILE A 166 -2.06 2.56 12.37
C ILE A 166 -3.35 1.84 12.75
N PHE A 167 -4.48 2.55 12.69
CA PHE A 167 -5.78 1.97 12.97
C PHE A 167 -6.58 1.81 11.69
N MET A 168 -7.17 0.64 11.53
CA MET A 168 -7.99 0.30 10.37
C MET A 168 -9.41 0.03 10.83
N THR A 169 -10.37 0.69 10.21
CA THR A 169 -11.80 0.50 10.49
C THR A 169 -12.53 0.08 9.22
N GLY A 170 -13.34 -0.96 9.31
CA GLY A 170 -14.13 -1.45 8.20
C GLY A 170 -15.14 -2.50 8.63
N PRO A 171 -15.93 -3.02 7.67
CA PRO A 171 -16.88 -4.09 7.94
C PRO A 171 -16.19 -5.32 8.51
N VAL A 172 -16.85 -6.01 9.43
CA VAL A 172 -16.29 -7.21 10.09
C VAL A 172 -15.82 -8.26 9.08
N SER A 173 -16.52 -8.40 7.96
CA SER A 173 -16.15 -9.35 6.90
C SER A 173 -14.84 -9.01 6.19
N GLU A 174 -14.48 -7.73 6.12
CA GLU A 174 -13.28 -7.26 5.40
C GLU A 174 -12.04 -7.16 6.29
N VAL A 175 -12.20 -7.05 7.60
CA VAL A 175 -11.08 -6.91 8.54
C VAL A 175 -10.65 -8.23 9.18
N LYS A 176 -11.21 -9.33 8.75
CA LYS A 176 -10.92 -10.67 9.29
C LYS A 176 -9.60 -11.28 8.80
N LYS A 177 -8.85 -10.58 8.02
CA LYS A 177 -7.59 -11.13 7.50
C LYS A 177 -6.38 -10.62 8.24
#